data_60c47d211af805f1bc3c1525e80f1f70
#
_entry.id   60c47d211af805f1bc3c1525e80f1f70
#
_cell.length_a   1.000
_cell.length_b   1.000
_cell.length_c   1.000
_cell.angle_alpha   90.00
_cell.angle_beta   90.00
_cell.angle_gamma   90.00
#
_symmetry.space_group_name_H-M   'P 1'
#
loop_
_entity.id
_entity.type
_entity.pdbx_description
1 polymer ?
#
loop_
_entity_poly.entity_id
_entity_poly.type
_entity_poly.pdbx_seq_one_letter_code
_entity_poly.pdbx_strand_id
1 'polypeptide(L)'
;QIRDAIYGGTYYILNPKVQPEWEEEIRILRCSEKKFEGKTAKQVGAMMGKETLEALFDLLLLDRHAQIFRAVHDANAESVKVFVGHPKATLGNDTFVFGLDSTVAYDSESPGNKPNPNTYCGFIKFLTELGGDDRAQMIYKLTGRPAEILHLTNRGTLSEGKQADVLVIDWENLKTNENVLDPVVYPQGIEDVLVNGVPVIRDGVHT
;
A
#
# COMPACT_ATOMS: atom_id res chain seq x y z
N GLN A 1 -28.58 13.53 9.75
CA GLN A 1 -28.63 12.41 8.78
C GLN A 1 -27.30 11.66 8.67
N ILE A 2 -26.18 12.31 8.25
CA ILE A 2 -24.86 11.63 8.15
C ILE A 2 -24.40 11.15 9.53
N ARG A 3 -24.45 12.02 10.53
CA ARG A 3 -24.12 11.69 11.92
C ARG A 3 -24.96 10.51 12.43
N ASP A 4 -26.26 10.56 12.23
CA ASP A 4 -27.17 9.50 12.68
C ASP A 4 -26.89 8.16 11.99
N ALA A 5 -26.57 8.21 10.70
CA ALA A 5 -26.17 7.02 9.93
C ALA A 5 -24.86 6.39 10.46
N ILE A 6 -23.85 7.21 10.78
CA ILE A 6 -22.56 6.73 11.33
C ILE A 6 -22.78 6.14 12.73
N TYR A 7 -23.45 6.86 13.62
CA TYR A 7 -23.71 6.38 14.98
C TYR A 7 -24.69 5.21 15.03
N GLY A 8 -25.63 5.15 14.06
CA GLY A 8 -26.61 4.06 13.94
C GLY A 8 -26.07 2.80 13.25
N GLY A 9 -24.82 2.80 12.78
CA GLY A 9 -24.21 1.64 12.12
C GLY A 9 -24.81 1.29 10.75
N THR A 10 -25.52 2.22 10.10
CA THR A 10 -26.25 1.96 8.85
C THR A 10 -25.34 1.58 7.68
N TYR A 11 -24.10 2.05 7.68
CA TYR A 11 -23.11 1.77 6.63
C TYR A 11 -21.97 0.93 7.21
N TYR A 12 -22.21 -0.37 7.39
CA TYR A 12 -21.28 -1.27 8.06
C TYR A 12 -19.88 -1.30 7.42
N ILE A 13 -19.79 -1.45 6.10
CA ILE A 13 -18.50 -1.62 5.40
C ILE A 13 -17.64 -0.34 5.41
N LEU A 14 -18.30 0.83 5.37
CA LEU A 14 -17.60 2.13 5.28
C LEU A 14 -17.61 2.90 6.60
N ASN A 15 -18.27 2.37 7.62
CA ASN A 15 -18.36 3.04 8.91
C ASN A 15 -17.12 2.75 9.77
N PRO A 16 -16.23 3.73 9.98
CA PRO A 16 -15.02 3.52 10.76
C PRO A 16 -15.31 3.09 12.21
N LYS A 17 -16.42 3.53 12.80
CA LYS A 17 -16.77 3.22 14.20
C LYS A 17 -17.07 1.75 14.48
N VAL A 18 -17.20 0.92 13.45
CA VAL A 18 -17.35 -0.54 13.62
C VAL A 18 -16.07 -1.16 14.20
N GLN A 19 -14.92 -0.53 13.96
CA GLN A 19 -13.63 -1.00 14.48
C GLN A 19 -13.33 -0.32 15.83
N PRO A 20 -12.87 -1.07 16.84
CA PRO A 20 -12.59 -0.52 18.19
C PRO A 20 -11.59 0.63 18.19
N GLU A 21 -10.59 0.58 17.32
CA GLU A 21 -9.46 1.53 17.30
C GLU A 21 -9.49 2.49 16.10
N TRP A 22 -10.65 2.67 15.47
CA TRP A 22 -10.81 3.47 14.26
C TRP A 22 -10.20 4.88 14.34
N GLU A 23 -10.18 5.48 15.52
CA GLU A 23 -9.64 6.82 15.77
C GLU A 23 -8.13 6.90 15.58
N GLU A 24 -7.43 5.78 15.83
CA GLU A 24 -5.99 5.66 15.62
C GLU A 24 -5.65 5.20 14.19
N GLU A 25 -6.58 4.50 13.53
CA GLU A 25 -6.41 4.01 12.17
C GLU A 25 -6.50 5.12 11.12
N ILE A 26 -7.35 6.13 11.36
CA ILE A 26 -7.51 7.26 10.44
C ILE A 26 -6.40 8.26 10.68
N ARG A 27 -5.65 8.58 9.64
CA ARG A 27 -4.57 9.56 9.64
C ARG A 27 -4.79 10.63 8.58
N ILE A 28 -4.58 11.89 8.92
CA ILE A 28 -4.68 13.00 7.98
C ILE A 28 -3.43 13.03 7.11
N LEU A 29 -3.60 12.86 5.80
CA LEU A 29 -2.50 12.91 4.85
C LEU A 29 -2.24 14.33 4.35
N ARG A 30 -3.32 15.06 4.07
CA ARG A 30 -3.26 16.40 3.53
C ARG A 30 -4.42 17.23 4.08
N CYS A 31 -4.12 18.45 4.48
CA CYS A 31 -5.11 19.41 4.93
C CYS A 31 -4.57 20.84 4.72
N SER A 32 -5.46 21.81 4.52
CA SER A 32 -5.11 23.24 4.49
C SER A 32 -4.38 23.67 5.77
N GLU A 33 -4.80 23.14 6.92
CA GLU A 33 -4.14 23.34 8.21
C GLU A 33 -3.02 22.29 8.42
N LYS A 34 -1.81 22.62 8.02
CA LYS A 34 -0.64 21.72 8.05
C LYS A 34 -0.36 21.07 9.41
N LYS A 35 -0.77 21.71 10.51
CA LYS A 35 -0.61 21.16 11.88
C LYS A 35 -1.31 19.82 12.07
N PHE A 36 -2.33 19.51 11.26
CA PHE A 36 -3.07 18.25 11.35
C PHE A 36 -2.47 17.14 10.45
N GLU A 37 -1.62 17.48 9.49
CA GLU A 37 -1.00 16.46 8.62
C GLU A 37 -0.13 15.49 9.44
N GLY A 38 -0.26 14.20 9.14
CA GLY A 38 0.40 13.11 9.87
C GLY A 38 -0.24 12.75 11.20
N LYS A 39 -1.23 13.48 11.68
CA LYS A 39 -1.92 13.18 12.94
C LYS A 39 -3.01 12.15 12.74
N THR A 40 -3.24 11.31 13.78
CA THR A 40 -4.41 10.44 13.81
C THR A 40 -5.68 11.25 14.06
N ALA A 41 -6.83 10.70 13.72
CA ALA A 41 -8.12 11.35 14.00
C ALA A 41 -8.27 11.67 15.48
N LYS A 42 -7.85 10.75 16.36
CA LYS A 42 -7.84 10.96 17.82
C LYS A 42 -6.98 12.14 18.25
N GLN A 43 -5.77 12.25 17.68
CA GLN A 43 -4.88 13.38 17.95
C GLN A 43 -5.49 14.70 17.47
N VAL A 44 -6.15 14.71 16.32
CA VAL A 44 -6.87 15.89 15.83
C VAL A 44 -8.01 16.28 16.78
N GLY A 45 -8.79 15.30 17.24
CA GLY A 45 -9.83 15.52 18.26
C GLY A 45 -9.26 16.19 19.52
N ALA A 46 -8.17 15.65 20.06
CA ALA A 46 -7.49 16.21 21.22
C ALA A 46 -6.97 17.64 20.97
N MET A 47 -6.37 17.90 19.80
CA MET A 47 -5.85 19.23 19.44
C MET A 47 -6.98 20.28 19.28
N MET A 48 -8.17 19.85 18.87
CA MET A 48 -9.35 20.72 18.72
C MET A 48 -10.19 20.81 20.01
N GLY A 49 -9.87 20.01 21.03
CA GLY A 49 -10.65 19.94 22.28
C GLY A 49 -12.07 19.39 22.06
N LYS A 50 -12.24 18.46 21.11
CA LYS A 50 -13.52 17.90 20.69
C LYS A 50 -13.47 16.36 20.66
N GLU A 51 -14.65 15.78 20.66
CA GLU A 51 -14.81 14.36 20.34
C GLU A 51 -14.30 14.10 18.91
N THR A 52 -13.67 12.97 18.68
CA THR A 52 -12.92 12.69 17.45
C THR A 52 -13.77 12.85 16.19
N LEU A 53 -14.99 12.30 16.18
CA LEU A 53 -15.84 12.39 15.01
C LEU A 53 -16.31 13.82 14.72
N GLU A 54 -16.58 14.60 15.76
CA GLU A 54 -16.94 16.03 15.64
C GLU A 54 -15.77 16.84 15.08
N ALA A 55 -14.54 16.52 15.52
CA ALA A 55 -13.34 17.17 15.00
C ALA A 55 -13.12 16.84 13.51
N LEU A 56 -13.42 15.61 13.08
CA LEU A 56 -13.37 15.25 11.66
C LEU A 56 -14.41 15.99 10.83
N PHE A 57 -15.62 16.19 11.35
CA PHE A 57 -16.63 17.01 10.65
C PHE A 57 -16.18 18.46 10.52
N ASP A 58 -15.60 19.03 11.58
CA ASP A 58 -15.07 20.39 11.50
C ASP A 58 -13.86 20.48 10.53
N LEU A 59 -13.02 19.46 10.49
CA LEU A 59 -11.93 19.41 9.54
C LEU A 59 -12.44 19.39 8.09
N LEU A 60 -13.51 18.64 7.80
CA LEU A 60 -14.14 18.61 6.48
C LEU A 60 -14.83 19.94 6.12
N LEU A 61 -15.37 20.65 7.12
CA LEU A 61 -15.90 21.99 6.91
C LEU A 61 -14.79 23.02 6.66
N LEU A 62 -13.66 22.85 7.31
CA LEU A 62 -12.46 23.68 7.13
C LEU A 62 -11.81 23.44 5.76
N ASP A 63 -11.71 22.19 5.37
CA ASP A 63 -11.10 21.76 4.11
C ASP A 63 -11.84 20.56 3.51
N ARG A 64 -12.75 20.84 2.57
CA ARG A 64 -13.49 19.78 1.87
C ARG A 64 -12.62 18.85 1.01
N HIS A 65 -11.36 19.21 0.79
CA HIS A 65 -10.38 18.45 0.03
C HIS A 65 -9.35 17.77 0.93
N ALA A 66 -9.56 17.79 2.26
CA ALA A 66 -8.72 17.05 3.18
C ALA A 66 -8.66 15.57 2.79
N GLN A 67 -7.46 15.02 2.78
CA GLN A 67 -7.22 13.61 2.47
C GLN A 67 -6.88 12.85 3.73
N ILE A 68 -7.45 11.67 3.85
CA ILE A 68 -7.18 10.75 4.94
C ILE A 68 -6.62 9.44 4.39
N PHE A 69 -5.84 8.79 5.19
CA PHE A 69 -5.44 7.40 5.02
C PHE A 69 -5.98 6.59 6.19
N ARG A 70 -6.55 5.43 5.90
CA ARG A 70 -6.93 4.48 6.92
C ARG A 70 -5.93 3.34 6.92
N ALA A 71 -5.10 3.28 7.96
CA ALA A 71 -4.27 2.13 8.23
C ALA A 71 -5.11 1.13 9.03
N VAL A 72 -5.59 0.08 8.38
CA VAL A 72 -6.25 -1.01 9.08
C VAL A 72 -5.18 -1.81 9.82
N HIS A 73 -5.03 -1.56 11.11
CA HIS A 73 -4.11 -2.31 11.97
C HIS A 73 -4.58 -3.74 12.27
N ASP A 74 -5.77 -4.08 11.80
CA ASP A 74 -6.45 -5.28 12.21
C ASP A 74 -6.14 -6.54 11.47
N ALA A 75 -5.40 -6.46 10.44
CA ALA A 75 -4.76 -7.67 10.04
C ALA A 75 -3.74 -7.93 11.14
N ASN A 76 -4.15 -8.65 12.16
CA ASN A 76 -3.25 -9.26 13.10
C ASN A 76 -2.07 -9.78 12.29
N ALA A 77 -0.89 -9.17 12.44
CA ALA A 77 0.28 -9.48 11.62
C ALA A 77 0.57 -10.98 11.63
N GLU A 78 0.24 -11.66 12.72
CA GLU A 78 0.34 -13.11 12.84
C GLU A 78 -0.67 -13.84 11.93
N SER A 79 -1.90 -13.37 11.84
CA SER A 79 -2.89 -13.94 10.92
C SER A 79 -2.47 -13.74 9.46
N VAL A 80 -1.96 -12.56 9.11
CA VAL A 80 -1.42 -12.30 7.76
C VAL A 80 -0.28 -13.26 7.46
N LYS A 81 0.68 -13.44 8.37
CA LYS A 81 1.79 -14.38 8.20
C LYS A 81 1.31 -15.83 8.00
N VAL A 82 0.28 -16.26 8.73
CA VAL A 82 -0.31 -17.60 8.55
C VAL A 82 -0.88 -17.75 7.14
N PHE A 83 -1.65 -16.77 6.66
CA PHE A 83 -2.23 -16.84 5.32
C PHE A 83 -1.17 -16.77 4.22
N VAL A 84 -0.28 -15.78 4.27
CA VAL A 84 0.77 -15.63 3.26
C VAL A 84 1.82 -16.75 3.33
N GLY A 85 2.03 -17.32 4.52
CA GLY A 85 2.91 -18.47 4.76
C GLY A 85 2.38 -19.78 4.17
N HIS A 86 1.05 -19.91 3.97
CA HIS A 86 0.47 -21.15 3.50
C HIS A 86 1.04 -21.59 2.14
N PRO A 87 1.44 -22.86 1.94
CA PRO A 87 2.12 -23.31 0.70
C PRO A 87 1.31 -23.09 -0.57
N LYS A 88 0.00 -23.09 -0.50
CA LYS A 88 -0.89 -22.85 -1.66
C LYS A 88 -1.24 -21.37 -1.88
N ALA A 89 -0.83 -20.48 -0.99
CA ALA A 89 -1.10 -19.06 -1.17
C ALA A 89 -0.23 -18.45 -2.27
N THR A 90 -0.77 -17.46 -2.93
CA THR A 90 -0.06 -16.50 -3.76
C THR A 90 -0.46 -15.10 -3.31
N LEU A 91 0.26 -14.09 -3.75
CA LEU A 91 -0.04 -12.71 -3.38
C LEU A 91 -0.66 -11.96 -4.55
N GLY A 92 -1.68 -11.17 -4.22
CA GLY A 92 -2.21 -10.12 -5.07
C GLY A 92 -2.04 -8.78 -4.37
N ASN A 93 -1.71 -7.76 -5.12
CA ASN A 93 -1.61 -6.40 -4.63
C ASN A 93 -2.76 -5.59 -5.22
N ASP A 94 -3.77 -5.27 -4.40
CA ASP A 94 -4.94 -4.47 -4.81
C ASP A 94 -4.53 -3.01 -4.97
N THR A 95 -3.92 -2.70 -6.11
CA THR A 95 -3.42 -1.36 -6.41
C THR A 95 -3.39 -1.11 -7.93
N PHE A 96 -3.15 0.14 -8.31
CA PHE A 96 -3.05 0.57 -9.70
C PHE A 96 -1.60 0.68 -10.14
N VAL A 97 -1.36 0.47 -11.44
CA VAL A 97 -0.09 0.80 -12.08
C VAL A 97 -0.19 2.23 -12.62
N PHE A 98 0.69 3.09 -12.16
CA PHE A 98 0.78 4.47 -12.63
C PHE A 98 1.97 4.61 -13.59
N GLY A 99 1.77 5.34 -14.70
CA GLY A 99 2.88 5.75 -15.55
C GLY A 99 3.76 6.78 -14.85
N LEU A 100 5.03 6.86 -15.24
CA LEU A 100 5.94 7.89 -14.72
C LEU A 100 5.44 9.31 -14.97
N ASP A 101 4.70 9.50 -16.07
CA ASP A 101 4.12 10.79 -16.47
C ASP A 101 2.70 10.98 -15.90
N SER A 102 2.24 10.06 -15.05
CA SER A 102 0.89 10.10 -14.52
C SER A 102 0.76 11.19 -13.46
N THR A 103 0.33 12.36 -13.88
CA THR A 103 -0.08 13.47 -13.00
C THR A 103 -1.34 13.12 -12.21
N VAL A 104 -2.09 12.08 -12.62
CA VAL A 104 -3.35 11.67 -11.99
C VAL A 104 -3.17 11.33 -10.51
N ALA A 105 -2.02 10.78 -10.15
CA ALA A 105 -1.75 10.41 -8.77
C ALA A 105 -1.25 11.58 -7.91
N TYR A 106 -0.69 12.64 -8.52
CA TYR A 106 0.15 13.56 -7.76
C TYR A 106 0.17 15.02 -8.24
N ASP A 107 -0.84 15.47 -8.92
CA ASP A 107 -0.93 16.90 -9.24
C ASP A 107 -1.13 17.70 -7.95
N SER A 108 -0.21 18.63 -7.68
CA SER A 108 -0.28 19.53 -6.53
C SER A 108 -1.47 20.50 -6.60
N GLU A 109 -2.00 20.74 -7.78
CA GLU A 109 -3.13 21.64 -8.03
C GLU A 109 -4.46 20.91 -8.08
N SER A 110 -4.45 19.62 -8.43
CA SER A 110 -5.62 18.77 -8.34
C SER A 110 -5.57 18.00 -7.01
N PRO A 111 -6.65 17.95 -6.23
CA PRO A 111 -6.72 17.13 -5.01
C PRO A 111 -6.83 15.63 -5.36
N GLY A 112 -5.97 15.17 -6.26
CA GLY A 112 -5.85 13.75 -6.58
C GLY A 112 -5.54 12.92 -5.34
N ASN A 113 -6.12 11.76 -5.24
CA ASN A 113 -5.83 10.85 -4.15
C ASN A 113 -4.38 10.40 -4.22
N LYS A 114 -3.66 10.49 -3.12
CA LYS A 114 -2.35 9.85 -3.00
C LYS A 114 -2.52 8.35 -3.22
N PRO A 115 -1.63 7.69 -3.98
CA PRO A 115 -1.68 6.24 -4.12
C PRO A 115 -1.48 5.55 -2.76
N ASN A 116 -2.00 4.34 -2.62
CA ASN A 116 -1.69 3.54 -1.46
C ASN A 116 -0.18 3.19 -1.47
N PRO A 117 0.53 3.22 -0.34
CA PRO A 117 1.94 2.81 -0.26
C PRO A 117 2.21 1.43 -0.85
N ASN A 118 1.26 0.50 -0.77
CA ASN A 118 1.36 -0.82 -1.40
C ASN A 118 1.61 -0.77 -2.91
N THR A 119 1.25 0.32 -3.59
CA THR A 119 1.52 0.52 -5.01
C THR A 119 3.00 0.34 -5.34
N TYR A 120 3.87 0.83 -4.47
CA TYR A 120 5.32 0.83 -4.68
C TYR A 120 6.07 -0.22 -3.88
N CYS A 121 5.55 -0.59 -2.71
CA CYS A 121 6.30 -1.41 -1.76
C CYS A 121 5.64 -2.74 -1.37
N GLY A 122 4.40 -3.02 -1.77
CA GLY A 122 3.64 -4.16 -1.24
C GLY A 122 4.33 -5.51 -1.42
N PHE A 123 4.86 -5.82 -2.59
CA PHE A 123 5.58 -7.08 -2.82
C PHE A 123 6.94 -7.11 -2.12
N ILE A 124 7.61 -5.96 -2.02
CA ILE A 124 8.88 -5.88 -1.29
C ILE A 124 8.65 -6.07 0.22
N LYS A 125 7.58 -5.50 0.76
CA LYS A 125 7.17 -5.73 2.16
C LYS A 125 6.90 -7.21 2.43
N PHE A 126 6.30 -7.93 1.50
CA PHE A 126 6.17 -9.37 1.61
C PHE A 126 7.53 -10.06 1.69
N LEU A 127 8.47 -9.69 0.81
CA LEU A 127 9.81 -10.29 0.78
C LEU A 127 10.64 -9.99 2.02
N THR A 128 10.45 -8.83 2.65
CA THR A 128 11.28 -8.37 3.78
C THR A 128 10.67 -8.63 5.16
N GLU A 129 9.34 -8.65 5.27
CA GLU A 129 8.68 -8.62 6.57
C GLU A 129 7.67 -9.75 6.81
N LEU A 130 7.00 -10.23 5.75
CA LEU A 130 5.84 -11.10 5.90
C LEU A 130 6.05 -12.53 5.42
N GLY A 131 6.94 -12.76 4.46
CA GLY A 131 7.05 -14.02 3.72
C GLY A 131 7.80 -15.13 4.45
N GLY A 132 8.48 -14.84 5.56
CA GLY A 132 9.31 -15.80 6.30
C GLY A 132 10.73 -15.93 5.71
N ASP A 133 11.47 -16.97 6.13
CA ASP A 133 12.89 -17.09 5.86
C ASP A 133 13.23 -17.85 4.57
N ASP A 134 12.29 -18.57 3.98
CA ASP A 134 12.52 -19.32 2.72
C ASP A 134 12.36 -18.40 1.50
N ARG A 135 13.47 -17.80 1.08
CA ARG A 135 13.51 -16.88 -0.09
C ARG A 135 13.01 -17.54 -1.37
N ALA A 136 13.33 -18.81 -1.61
CA ALA A 136 12.92 -19.52 -2.82
C ALA A 136 11.38 -19.68 -2.85
N GLN A 137 10.79 -20.04 -1.72
CA GLN A 137 9.34 -20.15 -1.58
C GLN A 137 8.65 -18.79 -1.73
N MET A 138 9.23 -17.71 -1.18
CA MET A 138 8.69 -16.37 -1.33
C MET A 138 8.67 -15.93 -2.80
N ILE A 139 9.79 -16.10 -3.50
CA ILE A 139 9.88 -15.80 -4.94
C ILE A 139 8.89 -16.63 -5.75
N TYR A 140 8.79 -17.93 -5.47
CA TYR A 140 7.83 -18.80 -6.16
C TYR A 140 6.37 -18.31 -5.98
N LYS A 141 5.99 -17.83 -4.79
CA LYS A 141 4.64 -17.29 -4.53
C LYS A 141 4.34 -16.01 -5.32
N LEU A 142 5.36 -15.27 -5.72
CA LEU A 142 5.23 -14.05 -6.53
C LEU A 142 5.38 -14.30 -8.02
N THR A 143 5.89 -15.44 -8.45
CA THR A 143 6.26 -15.71 -9.84
C THR A 143 5.67 -17.01 -10.38
N GLY A 144 6.26 -18.15 -10.07
CA GLY A 144 5.86 -19.45 -10.57
C GLY A 144 4.44 -19.83 -10.16
N ARG A 145 4.09 -19.62 -8.91
CA ARG A 145 2.76 -19.98 -8.40
C ARG A 145 1.61 -19.22 -9.08
N PRO A 146 1.61 -17.88 -9.20
CA PRO A 146 0.58 -17.19 -9.97
C PRO A 146 0.57 -17.59 -11.45
N ALA A 147 1.73 -17.85 -12.06
CA ALA A 147 1.80 -18.32 -13.43
C ALA A 147 1.09 -19.67 -13.61
N GLU A 148 1.29 -20.61 -12.69
CA GLU A 148 0.58 -21.89 -12.68
C GLU A 148 -0.94 -21.73 -12.55
N ILE A 149 -1.39 -20.90 -11.58
CA ILE A 149 -2.81 -20.65 -11.34
C ILE A 149 -3.50 -20.02 -12.56
N LEU A 150 -2.80 -19.10 -13.23
CA LEU A 150 -3.30 -18.38 -14.40
C LEU A 150 -3.00 -19.10 -15.73
N HIS A 151 -2.40 -20.31 -15.69
CA HIS A 151 -2.00 -21.08 -16.86
C HIS A 151 -1.07 -20.33 -17.83
N LEU A 152 -0.18 -19.49 -17.30
CA LEU A 152 0.83 -18.76 -18.07
C LEU A 152 2.03 -19.68 -18.32
N THR A 153 2.08 -20.32 -19.47
CA THR A 153 3.11 -21.34 -19.77
C THR A 153 4.48 -20.78 -20.14
N ASN A 154 4.52 -19.52 -20.57
CA ASN A 154 5.72 -18.88 -21.12
C ASN A 154 6.42 -17.90 -20.19
N ARG A 155 6.02 -17.81 -18.91
CA ARG A 155 6.62 -16.91 -17.89
C ARG A 155 6.50 -17.49 -16.48
N GLY A 156 6.99 -16.76 -15.47
CA GLY A 156 6.92 -17.13 -14.06
C GLY A 156 8.08 -18.00 -13.58
N THR A 157 8.92 -18.53 -14.49
CA THR A 157 10.13 -19.28 -14.17
C THR A 157 11.23 -18.95 -15.17
N LEU A 158 12.48 -18.96 -14.71
CA LEU A 158 13.65 -18.81 -15.57
C LEU A 158 13.95 -20.16 -16.23
N SER A 159 13.59 -20.30 -17.51
CA SER A 159 13.82 -21.50 -18.30
C SER A 159 14.04 -21.11 -19.76
N GLU A 160 14.81 -21.91 -20.48
CA GLU A 160 15.07 -21.73 -21.89
C GLU A 160 13.78 -21.71 -22.71
N GLY A 161 13.64 -20.76 -23.63
CA GLY A 161 12.46 -20.57 -24.47
C GLY A 161 11.31 -19.79 -23.83
N LYS A 162 11.42 -19.40 -22.56
CA LYS A 162 10.44 -18.51 -21.90
C LYS A 162 10.76 -17.04 -22.08
N GLN A 163 9.78 -16.19 -21.81
CA GLN A 163 9.97 -14.75 -21.77
C GLN A 163 10.93 -14.36 -20.65
N ALA A 164 11.87 -13.49 -20.97
CA ALA A 164 12.86 -13.03 -20.03
C ALA A 164 12.32 -11.86 -19.17
N ASP A 165 11.41 -12.19 -18.25
CA ASP A 165 11.00 -11.32 -17.16
C ASP A 165 11.92 -11.63 -15.98
N VAL A 166 12.93 -10.78 -15.77
CA VAL A 166 14.02 -11.05 -14.82
C VAL A 166 14.16 -9.90 -13.84
N LEU A 167 14.33 -10.24 -12.59
CA LEU A 167 14.55 -9.31 -11.48
C LEU A 167 15.87 -9.67 -10.80
N VAL A 168 16.76 -8.69 -10.64
CA VAL A 168 17.99 -8.79 -9.86
C VAL A 168 17.81 -8.05 -8.55
N ILE A 169 17.99 -8.77 -7.44
CA ILE A 169 17.75 -8.27 -6.08
C ILE A 169 19.02 -8.31 -5.26
N ASP A 170 19.41 -7.16 -4.71
CA ASP A 170 20.36 -7.08 -3.60
C ASP A 170 19.60 -7.30 -2.28
N TRP A 171 19.66 -8.55 -1.80
CA TRP A 171 18.93 -8.95 -0.60
C TRP A 171 19.41 -8.27 0.69
N GLU A 172 20.66 -7.83 0.74
CA GLU A 172 21.22 -7.19 1.94
C GLU A 172 20.70 -5.76 2.09
N ASN A 173 20.43 -5.11 0.96
CA ASN A 173 19.93 -3.74 0.93
C ASN A 173 18.45 -3.64 0.57
N LEU A 174 17.74 -4.78 0.42
CA LEU A 174 16.32 -4.79 0.06
C LEU A 174 15.46 -4.20 1.19
N LYS A 175 14.76 -3.11 0.89
CA LYS A 175 13.83 -2.46 1.83
C LYS A 175 12.76 -1.66 1.10
N THR A 176 11.62 -1.45 1.76
CA THR A 176 10.45 -0.80 1.17
C THR A 176 10.60 0.70 0.99
N ASN A 177 11.32 1.39 1.88
CA ASN A 177 11.28 2.86 2.03
C ASN A 177 9.85 3.41 2.25
N GLU A 178 8.93 2.58 2.74
CA GLU A 178 7.51 2.93 2.89
C GLU A 178 7.32 4.24 3.66
N ASN A 179 6.56 5.16 3.07
CA ASN A 179 6.18 6.41 3.70
C ASN A 179 4.70 6.70 3.43
N VAL A 180 3.88 6.64 4.47
CA VAL A 180 2.43 6.85 4.35
C VAL A 180 2.09 8.29 3.96
N LEU A 181 2.89 9.27 4.38
CA LEU A 181 2.67 10.69 4.07
C LEU A 181 3.17 11.08 2.69
N ASP A 182 4.16 10.34 2.19
CA ASP A 182 4.70 10.46 0.83
C ASP A 182 4.87 9.07 0.23
N PRO A 183 3.78 8.48 -0.29
CA PRO A 183 3.76 7.09 -0.71
C PRO A 183 4.46 6.82 -2.05
N VAL A 184 4.83 7.87 -2.82
CA VAL A 184 5.53 7.73 -4.09
C VAL A 184 7.03 7.58 -3.84
N VAL A 185 7.38 6.50 -3.17
CA VAL A 185 8.78 6.15 -2.88
C VAL A 185 9.07 4.75 -3.40
N TYR A 186 10.17 4.63 -4.13
CA TYR A 186 10.58 3.35 -4.68
C TYR A 186 11.35 2.52 -3.64
N PRO A 187 11.23 1.19 -3.68
CA PRO A 187 12.03 0.31 -2.84
C PRO A 187 13.51 0.42 -3.20
N GLN A 188 14.36 0.06 -2.26
CA GLN A 188 15.81 -0.06 -2.48
C GLN A 188 16.18 -1.54 -2.62
N GLY A 189 17.30 -1.83 -3.29
CA GLY A 189 17.80 -3.19 -3.49
C GLY A 189 17.22 -3.91 -4.71
N ILE A 190 16.52 -3.18 -5.59
CA ILE A 190 16.15 -3.66 -6.93
C ILE A 190 17.17 -3.10 -7.91
N GLU A 191 18.07 -3.96 -8.37
CA GLU A 191 19.18 -3.55 -9.21
C GLU A 191 18.78 -3.50 -10.68
N ASP A 192 18.28 -4.62 -11.23
CA ASP A 192 17.83 -4.69 -12.61
C ASP A 192 16.45 -5.30 -12.72
N VAL A 193 15.66 -4.78 -13.66
CA VAL A 193 14.37 -5.35 -14.06
C VAL A 193 14.35 -5.44 -15.59
N LEU A 194 14.13 -6.65 -16.09
CA LEU A 194 13.91 -6.90 -17.50
C LEU A 194 12.45 -7.36 -17.70
N VAL A 195 11.79 -6.83 -18.70
CA VAL A 195 10.45 -7.25 -19.14
C VAL A 195 10.55 -7.72 -20.59
N ASN A 196 10.25 -8.96 -20.84
CA ASN A 196 10.43 -9.59 -22.15
C ASN A 196 11.85 -9.41 -22.72
N GLY A 197 12.87 -9.41 -21.87
CA GLY A 197 14.28 -9.21 -22.24
C GLY A 197 14.69 -7.75 -22.43
N VAL A 198 13.78 -6.79 -22.26
CA VAL A 198 14.08 -5.36 -22.37
C VAL A 198 14.31 -4.81 -20.97
N PRO A 199 15.49 -4.21 -20.68
CA PRO A 199 15.72 -3.54 -19.41
C PRO A 199 14.75 -2.36 -19.23
N VAL A 200 14.10 -2.31 -18.07
CA VAL A 200 13.25 -1.20 -17.64
C VAL A 200 13.78 -0.54 -16.37
N ILE A 201 14.63 -1.25 -15.62
CA ILE A 201 15.48 -0.70 -14.56
C ILE A 201 16.88 -1.28 -14.78
N ARG A 202 17.89 -0.45 -14.63
CA ARG A 202 19.31 -0.83 -14.66
C ARG A 202 20.07 -0.07 -13.59
N ASP A 203 20.87 -0.79 -12.79
CA ASP A 203 21.61 -0.22 -11.66
C ASP A 203 20.70 0.62 -10.73
N GLY A 204 19.48 0.14 -10.48
CA GLY A 204 18.49 0.80 -9.65
C GLY A 204 17.80 2.02 -10.29
N VAL A 205 18.09 2.34 -11.56
CA VAL A 205 17.57 3.51 -12.26
C VAL A 205 16.63 3.08 -13.39
N HIS A 206 15.47 3.73 -13.48
CA HIS A 206 14.52 3.52 -14.58
C HIS A 206 15.11 4.02 -15.91
N THR A 207 15.02 3.17 -16.96
CA THR A 207 15.61 3.42 -18.30
C THR A 207 14.59 3.99 -19.28
#